data_31647e5863ccd874274b7f5b61c99b29
#
_entry.id   31647e5863ccd874274b7f5b61c99b29
#
_cell.length_a   1.000
_cell.length_b   1.000
_cell.length_c   1.000
_cell.angle_alpha   90.00
_cell.angle_beta   90.00
_cell.angle_gamma   90.00
#
_symmetry.space_group_name_H-M   'P 1'
#
loop_
_entity.id
_entity.type
_entity.pdbx_description
1 polymer ?
#
loop_
_entity_poly.entity_id
_entity_poly.type
_entity_poly.pdbx_seq_one_letter_code
_entity_poly.pdbx_strand_id
1 'polypeptide(L)'
;MSIIYDDAPLEDRIHRALSDTFKHRAIETAQDVITGKRDALVAEVDNWEDFRTHAAAIRDHVLENLDYYVRQFATNAQKNGAQVHFAPTDNDALDCILDIFEAEGAKSCVKSKSMMTEEI
;
A
#
# COMPACT_ATOMS: atom_id res chain seq x y z
N MET A 1 -16.84 -8.85 2.04
CA MET A 1 -16.22 -9.85 2.95
C MET A 1 -16.62 -9.47 4.37
N SER A 2 -17.43 -10.29 5.06
CA SER A 2 -17.88 -9.94 6.42
C SER A 2 -16.71 -10.09 7.37
N ILE A 3 -16.33 -9.01 8.04
CA ILE A 3 -15.37 -9.07 9.15
C ILE A 3 -16.08 -9.77 10.29
N ILE A 4 -15.70 -11.01 10.57
CA ILE A 4 -16.19 -11.73 11.75
C ILE A 4 -15.46 -11.15 12.95
N TYR A 5 -16.11 -10.27 13.70
CA TYR A 5 -15.60 -9.83 14.99
C TYR A 5 -15.68 -11.00 15.96
N ASP A 6 -14.55 -11.38 16.49
CA ASP A 6 -14.45 -12.36 17.58
C ASP A 6 -14.47 -11.57 18.90
N ASP A 7 -15.60 -11.67 19.62
CA ASP A 7 -15.82 -10.97 20.90
C ASP A 7 -15.03 -11.59 22.08
N ALA A 8 -14.28 -12.66 21.85
CA ALA A 8 -13.44 -13.25 22.88
C ALA A 8 -12.33 -12.29 23.36
N PRO A 9 -11.95 -12.34 24.64
CA PRO A 9 -10.82 -11.57 25.16
C PRO A 9 -9.56 -11.74 24.29
N LEU A 10 -8.78 -10.67 24.16
CA LEU A 10 -7.58 -10.66 23.32
C LEU A 10 -6.61 -11.80 23.69
N GLU A 11 -6.44 -12.05 24.98
CA GLU A 11 -5.56 -13.09 25.49
C GLU A 11 -5.98 -14.50 25.00
N ASP A 12 -7.28 -14.80 25.03
CA ASP A 12 -7.82 -16.07 24.55
C ASP A 12 -7.66 -16.21 23.02
N ARG A 13 -7.81 -15.10 22.30
CA ARG A 13 -7.58 -15.05 20.83
C ARG A 13 -6.12 -15.30 20.50
N ILE A 14 -5.19 -14.72 21.26
CA ILE A 14 -3.75 -14.96 21.12
C ILE A 14 -3.43 -16.42 21.39
N HIS A 15 -3.91 -16.98 22.49
CA HIS A 15 -3.67 -18.39 22.85
C HIS A 15 -4.18 -19.36 21.78
N ARG A 16 -5.38 -19.12 21.25
CA ARG A 16 -5.93 -19.92 20.14
C ARG A 16 -5.09 -19.80 18.87
N ALA A 17 -4.67 -18.58 18.53
CA ALA A 17 -3.82 -18.36 17.36
C ALA A 17 -2.47 -19.06 17.50
N LEU A 18 -1.84 -18.97 18.66
CA LEU A 18 -0.55 -19.61 18.94
C LEU A 18 -0.62 -21.15 18.99
N SER A 19 -1.79 -21.72 19.32
CA SER A 19 -2.00 -23.17 19.35
C SER A 19 -2.30 -23.78 17.96
N ASP A 20 -2.59 -22.97 16.95
CA ASP A 20 -2.90 -23.41 15.58
C ASP A 20 -1.62 -23.77 14.81
N THR A 21 -1.16 -24.98 15.02
CA THR A 21 0.08 -25.49 14.39
C THR A 21 0.01 -25.56 12.87
N PHE A 22 -1.18 -25.71 12.30
CA PHE A 22 -1.36 -25.69 10.84
C PHE A 22 -1.08 -24.32 10.26
N LYS A 23 -1.66 -23.27 10.85
CA LYS A 23 -1.41 -21.89 10.43
C LYS A 23 0.06 -21.49 10.62
N HIS A 24 0.66 -21.84 11.75
CA HIS A 24 2.08 -21.60 12.00
C HIS A 24 2.96 -22.20 10.91
N ARG A 25 2.77 -23.49 10.62
CA ARG A 25 3.55 -24.17 9.57
C ARG A 25 3.32 -23.57 8.19
N ALA A 26 2.08 -23.17 7.87
CA ALA A 26 1.76 -22.53 6.59
C ALA A 26 2.46 -21.18 6.45
N ILE A 27 2.49 -20.37 7.53
CA ILE A 27 3.18 -19.07 7.57
C ILE A 27 4.69 -19.26 7.45
N GLU A 28 5.29 -20.16 8.24
CA GLU A 28 6.72 -20.47 8.18
C GLU A 28 7.13 -20.91 6.76
N THR A 29 6.40 -21.87 6.17
CA THR A 29 6.68 -22.33 4.81
C THR A 29 6.59 -21.19 3.78
N ALA A 30 5.57 -20.32 3.89
CA ALA A 30 5.42 -19.18 3.00
C ALA A 30 6.57 -18.18 3.17
N GLN A 31 6.98 -17.90 4.40
CA GLN A 31 8.11 -17.02 4.70
C GLN A 31 9.42 -17.58 4.16
N ASP A 32 9.70 -18.86 4.39
CA ASP A 32 10.92 -19.54 3.91
C ASP A 32 11.01 -19.49 2.38
N VAL A 33 9.90 -19.78 1.68
CA VAL A 33 9.86 -19.71 0.21
C VAL A 33 10.11 -18.28 -0.29
N ILE A 34 9.49 -17.29 0.33
CA ILE A 34 9.65 -15.87 -0.08
C ILE A 34 11.07 -15.39 0.20
N THR A 35 11.59 -15.69 1.39
CA THR A 35 12.96 -15.31 1.79
C THR A 35 13.99 -16.01 0.91
N GLY A 36 13.84 -17.32 0.66
CA GLY A 36 14.74 -18.05 -0.21
C GLY A 36 14.78 -17.55 -1.64
N LYS A 37 13.62 -17.16 -2.21
CA LYS A 37 13.56 -16.52 -3.54
C LYS A 37 14.25 -15.15 -3.54
N ARG A 38 14.04 -14.33 -2.49
CA ARG A 38 14.71 -13.06 -2.34
C ARG A 38 16.22 -13.24 -2.27
N ASP A 39 16.70 -14.15 -1.43
CA ASP A 39 18.12 -14.35 -1.22
C ASP A 39 18.82 -14.86 -2.47
N ALA A 40 18.15 -15.73 -3.24
CA ALA A 40 18.65 -16.18 -4.54
C ALA A 40 18.79 -15.00 -5.52
N LEU A 41 17.78 -14.13 -5.62
CA LEU A 41 17.84 -12.94 -6.48
C LEU A 41 18.93 -11.96 -6.03
N VAL A 42 19.08 -11.75 -4.73
CA VAL A 42 20.14 -10.90 -4.17
C VAL A 42 21.52 -11.42 -4.50
N ALA A 43 21.71 -12.74 -4.47
CA ALA A 43 22.99 -13.38 -4.80
C ALA A 43 23.36 -13.24 -6.29
N GLU A 44 22.38 -12.99 -7.19
CA GLU A 44 22.62 -12.78 -8.62
C GLU A 44 23.02 -11.34 -8.95
N VAL A 45 22.87 -10.42 -7.98
CA VAL A 45 23.14 -8.98 -8.20
C VAL A 45 24.44 -8.59 -7.53
N ASP A 46 25.47 -8.35 -8.33
CA ASP A 46 26.71 -7.78 -7.83
C ASP A 46 26.44 -6.38 -7.21
N ASN A 47 27.10 -6.09 -6.10
CA ASN A 47 26.99 -4.80 -5.42
C ASN A 47 25.57 -4.45 -4.92
N TRP A 48 24.79 -5.43 -4.47
CA TRP A 48 23.43 -5.24 -3.95
C TRP A 48 23.35 -4.12 -2.90
N GLU A 49 24.29 -4.03 -1.98
CA GLU A 49 24.29 -3.00 -0.93
C GLU A 49 24.52 -1.59 -1.50
N ASP A 50 25.30 -1.45 -2.56
CA ASP A 50 25.49 -0.17 -3.24
C ASP A 50 24.19 0.28 -3.93
N PHE A 51 23.46 -0.64 -4.56
CA PHE A 51 22.12 -0.35 -5.10
C PHE A 51 21.13 0.07 -4.02
N ARG A 52 21.13 -0.62 -2.87
CA ARG A 52 20.28 -0.25 -1.74
C ARG A 52 20.60 1.16 -1.22
N THR A 53 21.88 1.45 -1.04
CA THR A 53 22.35 2.76 -0.58
C THR A 53 21.96 3.85 -1.58
N HIS A 54 22.15 3.59 -2.87
CA HIS A 54 21.77 4.55 -3.92
C HIS A 54 20.25 4.77 -3.96
N ALA A 55 19.47 3.73 -3.85
CA ALA A 55 18.00 3.83 -3.78
C ALA A 55 17.53 4.60 -2.54
N ALA A 56 18.18 4.41 -1.39
CA ALA A 56 17.91 5.19 -0.19
C ALA A 56 18.18 6.69 -0.41
N ALA A 57 19.35 7.02 -0.98
CA ALA A 57 19.73 8.40 -1.29
C ALA A 57 18.74 9.08 -2.26
N ILE A 58 18.24 8.36 -3.26
CA ILE A 58 17.18 8.87 -4.17
C ILE A 58 15.90 9.18 -3.39
N ARG A 59 15.48 8.29 -2.50
CA ARG A 59 14.28 8.50 -1.68
C ARG A 59 14.43 9.69 -0.74
N ASP A 60 15.57 9.82 -0.10
CA ASP A 60 15.88 10.95 0.79
C ASP A 60 15.83 12.26 0.01
N HIS A 61 16.47 12.32 -1.16
CA HIS A 61 16.40 13.47 -2.04
C HIS A 61 14.96 13.83 -2.46
N VAL A 62 14.14 12.83 -2.79
CA VAL A 62 12.73 13.07 -3.13
C VAL A 62 11.94 13.62 -1.94
N LEU A 63 12.17 13.09 -0.74
CA LEU A 63 11.49 13.57 0.48
C LEU A 63 11.91 14.99 0.86
N GLU A 64 13.18 15.32 0.72
CA GLU A 64 13.71 16.69 0.96
C GLU A 64 13.14 17.72 -0.02
N ASN A 65 12.71 17.28 -1.22
CA ASN A 65 12.18 18.12 -2.28
C ASN A 65 10.75 17.72 -2.70
N LEU A 66 9.96 17.21 -1.75
CA LEU A 66 8.66 16.61 -2.04
C LEU A 66 7.69 17.59 -2.69
N ASP A 67 7.66 18.85 -2.25
CA ASP A 67 6.82 19.89 -2.78
C ASP A 67 7.13 20.19 -4.27
N TYR A 68 8.38 20.14 -4.65
CA TYR A 68 8.80 20.28 -6.05
C TYR A 68 8.28 19.12 -6.89
N TYR A 69 8.50 17.88 -6.45
CA TYR A 69 8.09 16.69 -7.21
C TYR A 69 6.58 16.53 -7.29
N VAL A 70 5.85 16.86 -6.24
CA VAL A 70 4.37 16.84 -6.25
C VAL A 70 3.82 17.86 -7.25
N ARG A 71 4.36 19.09 -7.29
CA ARG A 71 3.97 20.09 -8.29
C ARG A 71 4.33 19.68 -9.72
N GLN A 72 5.50 19.10 -9.91
CA GLN A 72 5.92 18.60 -11.22
C GLN A 72 5.00 17.49 -11.70
N PHE A 73 4.67 16.54 -10.82
CA PHE A 73 3.73 15.47 -11.11
C PHE A 73 2.35 16.02 -11.50
N ALA A 74 1.77 16.89 -10.67
CA ALA A 74 0.46 17.47 -10.93
C ALA A 74 0.42 18.22 -12.28
N THR A 75 1.44 19.05 -12.55
CA THR A 75 1.56 19.79 -13.80
C THR A 75 1.64 18.86 -15.02
N ASN A 76 2.44 17.80 -14.95
CA ASN A 76 2.60 16.85 -16.05
C ASN A 76 1.35 15.99 -16.26
N ALA A 77 0.71 15.56 -15.18
CA ALA A 77 -0.55 14.83 -15.24
C ALA A 77 -1.66 15.68 -15.91
N GLN A 78 -1.80 16.95 -15.52
CA GLN A 78 -2.76 17.87 -16.11
C GLN A 78 -2.48 18.14 -17.59
N LYS A 79 -1.22 18.31 -18.00
CA LYS A 79 -0.85 18.44 -19.40
C LYS A 79 -1.26 17.24 -20.25
N ASN A 80 -1.30 16.05 -19.64
CA ASN A 80 -1.74 14.81 -20.28
C ASN A 80 -3.25 14.54 -20.14
N GLY A 81 -4.03 15.54 -19.68
CA GLY A 81 -5.48 15.48 -19.61
C GLY A 81 -6.03 14.85 -18.32
N ALA A 82 -5.18 14.55 -17.32
CA ALA A 82 -5.65 14.07 -16.03
C ALA A 82 -6.20 15.23 -15.17
N GLN A 83 -7.20 14.94 -14.36
CA GLN A 83 -7.63 15.81 -13.26
C GLN A 83 -6.83 15.40 -12.00
N VAL A 84 -6.26 16.39 -11.33
CA VAL A 84 -5.46 16.16 -10.12
C VAL A 84 -6.16 16.85 -8.95
N HIS A 85 -6.55 16.06 -7.97
CA HIS A 85 -7.19 16.52 -6.75
C HIS A 85 -6.23 16.39 -5.57
N PHE A 86 -6.22 17.40 -4.70
CA PHE A 86 -5.49 17.35 -3.44
C PHE A 86 -6.50 17.28 -2.31
N ALA A 87 -6.44 16.22 -1.55
CA ALA A 87 -7.33 15.96 -0.42
C ALA A 87 -6.50 15.90 0.87
N PRO A 88 -6.49 16.98 1.67
CA PRO A 88 -5.73 17.02 2.92
C PRO A 88 -6.25 16.08 3.99
N THR A 89 -7.54 15.72 3.93
CA THR A 89 -8.18 14.81 4.87
C THR A 89 -8.94 13.71 4.14
N ASP A 90 -9.31 12.66 4.87
CA ASP A 90 -10.14 11.54 4.40
C ASP A 90 -11.51 12.04 3.89
N ASN A 91 -12.12 12.99 4.60
CA ASN A 91 -13.39 13.58 4.17
C ASN A 91 -13.24 14.33 2.83
N ASP A 92 -12.15 15.10 2.65
CA ASP A 92 -11.89 15.76 1.37
C ASP A 92 -11.70 14.74 0.24
N ALA A 93 -11.05 13.61 0.51
CA ALA A 93 -10.89 12.55 -0.48
C ALA A 93 -12.22 11.89 -0.82
N LEU A 94 -13.06 11.62 0.17
CA LEU A 94 -14.40 11.06 -0.01
C LEU A 94 -15.28 11.99 -0.82
N ASP A 95 -15.29 13.29 -0.47
CA ASP A 95 -16.05 14.31 -1.19
C ASP A 95 -15.63 14.40 -2.65
N CYS A 96 -14.33 14.42 -2.94
CA CYS A 96 -13.83 14.40 -4.32
C CYS A 96 -14.32 13.16 -5.10
N ILE A 97 -14.34 11.98 -4.47
CA ILE A 97 -14.82 10.74 -5.10
C ILE A 97 -16.32 10.84 -5.36
N LEU A 98 -17.10 11.30 -4.40
CA LEU A 98 -18.56 11.43 -4.52
C LEU A 98 -18.94 12.47 -5.59
N ASP A 99 -18.24 13.59 -5.66
CA ASP A 99 -18.44 14.60 -6.71
C ASP A 99 -18.22 14.03 -8.12
N ILE A 100 -17.19 13.19 -8.28
CA ILE A 100 -16.94 12.50 -9.57
C ILE A 100 -18.08 11.53 -9.88
N PHE A 101 -18.57 10.77 -8.89
CA PHE A 101 -19.71 9.86 -9.08
C PHE A 101 -20.98 10.60 -9.51
N GLU A 102 -21.25 11.74 -8.88
CA GLU A 102 -22.42 12.57 -9.21
C GLU A 102 -22.28 13.16 -10.61
N ALA A 103 -21.14 13.74 -10.94
CA ALA A 103 -20.87 14.33 -12.24
C ALA A 103 -21.00 13.32 -13.40
N GLU A 104 -20.57 12.08 -13.20
CA GLU A 104 -20.63 11.02 -14.20
C GLU A 104 -21.96 10.22 -14.14
N GLY A 105 -22.84 10.51 -13.17
CA GLY A 105 -24.07 9.72 -12.95
C GLY A 105 -23.80 8.25 -12.65
N ALA A 106 -22.64 7.95 -12.04
CA ALA A 106 -22.20 6.59 -11.79
C ALA A 106 -23.01 5.93 -10.68
N LYS A 107 -23.42 4.67 -10.92
CA LYS A 107 -24.19 3.88 -9.95
C LYS A 107 -23.36 2.79 -9.27
N SER A 108 -22.16 2.55 -9.77
CA SER A 108 -21.23 1.56 -9.23
C SER A 108 -19.82 1.91 -9.66
N CYS A 109 -18.84 1.46 -8.88
CA CYS A 109 -17.43 1.53 -9.26
C CYS A 109 -16.73 0.19 -9.06
N VAL A 110 -15.61 0.03 -9.77
CA VAL A 110 -14.69 -1.08 -9.57
C VAL A 110 -13.35 -0.50 -9.20
N LYS A 111 -12.75 -0.99 -8.13
CA LYS A 111 -11.40 -0.60 -7.71
C LYS A 111 -10.47 -1.81 -7.67
N SER A 112 -9.20 -1.59 -7.94
CA SER A 112 -8.15 -2.54 -7.58
C SER A 112 -7.88 -2.45 -6.07
N LYS A 113 -7.08 -3.37 -5.54
CA LYS A 113 -6.69 -3.31 -4.13
C LYS A 113 -5.94 -2.00 -3.85
N SER A 114 -6.50 -1.18 -2.96
CA SER A 114 -5.91 0.08 -2.49
C SER A 114 -6.15 0.20 -1.00
N MET A 115 -5.08 0.26 -0.23
CA MET A 115 -5.18 0.41 1.23
C MET A 115 -5.83 1.75 1.60
N MET A 116 -5.50 2.84 0.89
CA MET A 116 -6.10 4.16 1.13
C MET A 116 -7.62 4.13 1.04
N THR A 117 -8.17 3.49 0.00
CA THR A 117 -9.62 3.41 -0.20
C THR A 117 -10.31 2.30 0.62
N GLU A 118 -9.60 1.64 1.51
CA GLU A 118 -10.15 0.72 2.52
C GLU A 118 -10.30 1.40 3.88
N GLU A 119 -9.67 2.57 4.06
CA GLU A 119 -9.64 3.34 5.30
C GLU A 119 -10.57 4.56 5.29
N ILE A 120 -11.08 4.98 4.12
CA ILE A 120 -11.99 6.11 3.92
C ILE A 120 -13.41 5.69 3.59
#